data_14133501e919aac0cee1f994058ea5ec
#
_entry.id   14133501e919aac0cee1f994058ea5ec
#
_cell.length_a   1.000
_cell.length_b   1.000
_cell.length_c   1.000
_cell.angle_alpha   90.00
_cell.angle_beta   90.00
_cell.angle_gamma   90.00
#
_symmetry.space_group_name_H-M   'P 1'
#
loop_
_entity.id
_entity.type
_entity.pdbx_description
1 polymer ?
#
loop_
_entity_poly.entity_id
_entity_poly.type
_entity_poly.pdbx_seq_one_letter_code
_entity_poly.pdbx_strand_id
1 'polypeptide(L)'
;RQMCIRDSVNDDMKNVEDIRTRANNYMQLEAPYEGETTVLHYLEVLRDRVGFDKLKEKVVNPFTGKKIGAYYGCLLLRPGKIMAFDDPENPRIMEDFIRALGAEPVIYPYRNECCGGYISLKEKEMSQNMCEKIEESAAGFGADMLITACPLCKYNLNKNAGNRLPVYYFTELLAEALGVKEEVAK
;
A
#
# COMPACT_ATOMS: atom_id res chain seq x y z
N ARG A 1 -6.00 -3.86 -0.67
CA ARG A 1 -6.52 -5.19 -0.98
C ARG A 1 -7.54 -5.20 -2.11
N GLN A 2 -8.59 -4.38 -2.04
CA GLN A 2 -9.62 -4.33 -3.10
C GLN A 2 -9.03 -3.92 -4.45
N MET A 3 -8.08 -3.02 -4.49
CA MET A 3 -7.42 -2.59 -5.72
C MET A 3 -6.61 -3.74 -6.33
N CYS A 4 -5.81 -4.46 -5.54
CA CYS A 4 -5.05 -5.62 -6.03
C CYS A 4 -5.96 -6.70 -6.62
N ILE A 5 -7.13 -6.97 -6.00
CA ILE A 5 -8.12 -7.91 -6.54
C ILE A 5 -8.71 -7.38 -7.86
N ARG A 6 -9.03 -6.08 -7.93
CA ARG A 6 -9.55 -5.45 -9.16
C ARG A 6 -8.55 -5.50 -10.30
N ASP A 7 -7.26 -5.27 -10.03
CA ASP A 7 -6.21 -5.36 -11.04
C ASP A 7 -6.12 -6.77 -11.59
N SER A 8 -6.11 -7.80 -10.74
CA SER A 8 -6.12 -9.20 -11.19
C SER A 8 -7.38 -9.55 -11.99
N VAL A 9 -8.55 -9.14 -11.52
CA VAL A 9 -9.82 -9.38 -12.24
C VAL A 9 -9.83 -8.66 -13.60
N ASN A 10 -9.33 -7.43 -13.64
CA ASN A 10 -9.27 -6.69 -14.89
C ASN A 10 -8.26 -7.29 -15.89
N ASP A 11 -7.14 -7.81 -15.39
CA ASP A 11 -6.18 -8.56 -16.20
C ASP A 11 -6.80 -9.85 -16.75
N ASP A 12 -7.51 -10.61 -15.93
CA ASP A 12 -8.25 -11.80 -16.35
C ASP A 12 -9.31 -11.47 -17.39
N MET A 13 -10.07 -10.37 -17.22
CA MET A 13 -11.07 -9.92 -18.20
C MET A 13 -10.45 -9.57 -19.56
N LYS A 14 -9.22 -9.06 -19.58
CA LYS A 14 -8.48 -8.74 -20.81
C LYS A 14 -7.92 -9.99 -21.48
N ASN A 15 -7.32 -10.87 -20.69
CA ASN A 15 -6.42 -11.90 -21.21
C ASN A 15 -7.02 -13.32 -21.20
N VAL A 16 -8.13 -13.57 -20.47
CA VAL A 16 -8.76 -14.89 -20.34
C VAL A 16 -10.18 -14.86 -20.90
N GLU A 17 -10.34 -15.31 -22.15
CA GLU A 17 -11.62 -15.26 -22.88
C GLU A 17 -12.77 -15.99 -22.15
N ASP A 18 -12.50 -17.14 -21.55
CA ASP A 18 -13.51 -17.92 -20.81
C ASP A 18 -14.04 -17.14 -19.59
N ILE A 19 -13.16 -16.46 -18.81
CA ILE A 19 -13.56 -15.63 -17.68
C ILE A 19 -14.39 -14.45 -18.17
N ARG A 20 -13.93 -13.76 -19.21
CA ARG A 20 -14.63 -12.62 -19.81
C ARG A 20 -16.03 -13.02 -20.31
N THR A 21 -16.14 -14.12 -21.02
CA THR A 21 -17.40 -14.63 -21.55
C THR A 21 -18.38 -14.97 -20.43
N ARG A 22 -17.95 -15.70 -19.41
CA ARG A 22 -18.79 -16.05 -18.26
C ARG A 22 -19.25 -14.80 -17.48
N ALA A 23 -18.35 -13.86 -17.25
CA ALA A 23 -18.66 -12.61 -16.54
C ALA A 23 -19.69 -11.79 -17.31
N ASN A 24 -19.51 -11.61 -18.62
CA ASN A 24 -20.44 -10.85 -19.46
C ASN A 24 -21.80 -11.52 -19.54
N ASN A 25 -21.86 -12.85 -19.67
CA ASN A 25 -23.11 -13.61 -19.67
C ASN A 25 -23.87 -13.47 -18.34
N TYR A 26 -23.14 -13.39 -17.21
CA TYR A 26 -23.73 -13.17 -15.90
C TYR A 26 -24.24 -11.73 -15.71
N MET A 27 -23.45 -10.74 -16.14
CA MET A 27 -23.79 -9.32 -15.99
C MET A 27 -24.92 -8.85 -16.92
N GLN A 28 -25.13 -9.51 -18.06
CA GLN A 28 -26.18 -9.17 -19.04
C GLN A 28 -26.19 -7.69 -19.45
N LEU A 29 -25.01 -7.11 -19.65
CA LEU A 29 -24.86 -5.73 -20.07
C LEU A 29 -25.25 -5.57 -21.56
N GLU A 30 -25.75 -4.39 -21.94
CA GLU A 30 -26.06 -4.05 -23.34
C GLU A 30 -24.82 -4.13 -24.23
N ALA A 31 -23.65 -3.70 -23.70
CA ALA A 31 -22.35 -3.89 -24.34
C ALA A 31 -21.48 -4.76 -23.44
N PRO A 32 -20.89 -5.83 -23.99
CA PRO A 32 -19.96 -6.67 -23.22
C PRO A 32 -18.77 -5.87 -22.73
N TYR A 33 -18.34 -6.11 -21.48
CA TYR A 33 -17.13 -5.52 -20.92
C TYR A 33 -15.89 -6.27 -21.38
N GLU A 34 -14.92 -5.58 -21.95
CA GLU A 34 -13.68 -6.15 -22.50
C GLU A 34 -12.42 -5.86 -21.65
N GLY A 35 -12.60 -5.35 -20.44
CA GLY A 35 -11.50 -4.98 -19.57
C GLY A 35 -10.88 -3.61 -19.88
N GLU A 36 -11.63 -2.71 -20.51
CA GLU A 36 -11.17 -1.37 -20.93
C GLU A 36 -10.92 -0.41 -19.78
N THR A 37 -11.49 -0.67 -18.59
CA THR A 37 -11.28 0.16 -17.41
C THR A 37 -9.83 0.08 -16.94
N THR A 38 -9.23 1.23 -16.67
CA THR A 38 -7.91 1.30 -16.02
C THR A 38 -8.10 1.49 -14.52
N VAL A 39 -7.60 0.53 -13.75
CA VAL A 39 -7.56 0.61 -12.27
C VAL A 39 -6.17 1.01 -11.85
N LEU A 40 -6.04 2.07 -11.06
CA LEU A 40 -4.75 2.54 -10.56
C LEU A 40 -4.78 2.61 -9.03
N HIS A 41 -3.66 2.28 -8.41
CA HIS A 41 -3.47 2.56 -7.00
C HIS A 41 -3.26 4.07 -6.80
N TYR A 42 -3.73 4.62 -5.67
CA TYR A 42 -3.64 6.06 -5.43
C TYR A 42 -2.18 6.58 -5.40
N LEU A 43 -1.22 5.77 -4.94
CA LEU A 43 0.20 6.12 -5.04
C LEU A 43 0.69 6.22 -6.50
N GLU A 44 0.17 5.38 -7.41
CA GLU A 44 0.49 5.51 -8.85
C GLU A 44 -0.08 6.80 -9.41
N VAL A 45 -1.31 7.16 -9.02
CA VAL A 45 -1.90 8.46 -9.41
C VAL A 45 -1.02 9.61 -8.91
N LEU A 46 -0.54 9.54 -7.67
CA LEU A 46 0.35 10.56 -7.11
C LEU A 46 1.69 10.61 -7.84
N ARG A 47 2.28 9.46 -8.19
CA ARG A 47 3.55 9.38 -8.93
C ARG A 47 3.40 9.84 -10.38
N ASP A 48 2.40 9.27 -11.11
CA ASP A 48 2.38 9.32 -12.57
C ASP A 48 1.50 10.45 -13.13
N ARG A 49 0.47 10.88 -12.36
CA ARG A 49 -0.48 11.92 -12.80
C ARG A 49 -0.25 13.26 -12.13
N VAL A 50 0.07 13.26 -10.84
CA VAL A 50 0.34 14.48 -10.07
C VAL A 50 1.83 14.83 -10.16
N GLY A 51 2.70 13.88 -9.91
CA GLY A 51 4.14 14.05 -9.73
C GLY A 51 4.48 14.38 -8.27
N PHE A 52 5.51 13.70 -7.74
CA PHE A 52 5.96 13.93 -6.35
C PHE A 52 6.58 15.32 -6.14
N ASP A 53 7.12 15.95 -7.17
CA ASP A 53 7.63 17.32 -7.08
C ASP A 53 6.49 18.32 -6.84
N LYS A 54 5.38 18.19 -7.58
CA LYS A 54 4.17 19.02 -7.35
C LYS A 54 3.54 18.73 -6.00
N LEU A 55 3.57 17.47 -5.55
CA LEU A 55 3.10 17.12 -4.21
C LEU A 55 3.92 17.85 -3.15
N LYS A 56 5.24 17.82 -3.27
CA LYS A 56 6.18 18.49 -2.36
C LYS A 56 5.92 20.01 -2.26
N GLU A 57 5.59 20.66 -3.38
CA GLU A 57 5.24 22.10 -3.40
C GLU A 57 3.95 22.41 -2.63
N LYS A 58 3.05 21.42 -2.46
CA LYS A 58 1.78 21.57 -1.76
C LYS A 58 1.84 21.18 -0.28
N VAL A 59 2.93 20.64 0.18
CA VAL A 59 3.13 20.28 1.58
C VAL A 59 3.25 21.55 2.42
N VAL A 60 2.34 21.71 3.38
CA VAL A 60 2.30 22.82 4.34
C VAL A 60 2.85 22.44 5.70
N ASN A 61 2.74 21.15 6.07
CA ASN A 61 3.26 20.58 7.32
C ASN A 61 4.26 19.46 7.00
N PRO A 62 5.52 19.76 6.66
CA PRO A 62 6.50 18.73 6.32
C PRO A 62 6.90 17.92 7.56
N PHE A 63 7.11 16.63 7.38
CA PHE A 63 7.62 15.72 8.41
C PHE A 63 9.15 15.82 8.60
N THR A 64 9.67 17.03 8.69
CA THR A 64 11.10 17.28 8.80
C THR A 64 11.71 16.61 10.04
N GLY A 65 12.81 15.89 9.84
CA GLY A 65 13.51 15.16 10.91
C GLY A 65 12.85 13.85 11.34
N LYS A 66 11.72 13.46 10.74
CA LYS A 66 11.10 12.16 10.99
C LYS A 66 11.70 11.10 10.08
N LYS A 67 11.94 9.91 10.62
CA LYS A 67 12.41 8.73 9.93
C LYS A 67 11.26 7.76 9.76
N ILE A 68 10.81 7.55 8.53
CA ILE A 68 9.60 6.78 8.22
C ILE A 68 9.94 5.52 7.44
N GLY A 69 9.56 4.36 7.98
CA GLY A 69 9.68 3.08 7.29
C GLY A 69 8.50 2.85 6.35
N ALA A 70 8.77 2.58 5.07
CA ALA A 70 7.76 2.15 4.12
C ALA A 70 7.47 0.65 4.32
N TYR A 71 6.21 0.26 4.50
CA TYR A 71 5.81 -1.15 4.55
C TYR A 71 4.83 -1.47 3.42
N TYR A 72 5.32 -2.18 2.43
CA TYR A 72 4.57 -2.56 1.24
C TYR A 72 3.65 -3.76 1.46
N GLY A 73 4.09 -4.70 2.29
CA GLY A 73 3.47 -6.01 2.39
C GLY A 73 3.66 -6.84 1.11
N CYS A 74 2.82 -7.85 0.91
CA CYS A 74 3.00 -8.81 -0.20
C CYS A 74 2.19 -8.48 -1.45
N LEU A 75 0.87 -8.23 -1.32
CA LEU A 75 -0.05 -8.18 -2.46
C LEU A 75 -0.03 -6.86 -3.24
N LEU A 76 0.60 -5.81 -2.73
CA LEU A 76 0.78 -4.57 -3.47
C LEU A 76 1.80 -4.74 -4.60
N LEU A 77 2.77 -5.65 -4.42
CA LEU A 77 3.89 -5.86 -5.31
C LEU A 77 3.79 -7.16 -6.13
N ARG A 78 3.01 -8.14 -5.68
CA ARG A 78 2.97 -9.48 -6.28
C ARG A 78 1.55 -9.92 -6.61
N PRO A 79 1.32 -10.59 -7.77
CA PRO A 79 2.28 -10.95 -8.82
C PRO A 79 2.81 -9.74 -9.59
N GLY A 80 4.15 -9.59 -9.68
CA GLY A 80 4.77 -8.39 -10.24
C GLY A 80 4.36 -8.05 -11.69
N LYS A 81 4.12 -9.07 -12.52
CA LYS A 81 3.69 -8.87 -13.92
C LYS A 81 2.28 -8.28 -14.04
N ILE A 82 1.37 -8.62 -13.13
CA ILE A 82 -0.04 -8.16 -13.16
C ILE A 82 -0.14 -6.81 -12.47
N MET A 83 0.48 -6.70 -11.29
CA MET A 83 0.41 -5.48 -10.49
C MET A 83 1.16 -4.32 -11.14
N ALA A 84 2.34 -4.60 -11.73
CA ALA A 84 3.21 -3.62 -12.40
C ALA A 84 3.38 -2.30 -11.61
N PHE A 85 3.23 -2.38 -10.27
CA PHE A 85 3.17 -1.24 -9.36
C PHE A 85 4.55 -0.63 -9.13
N ASP A 86 5.52 -1.48 -8.81
CA ASP A 86 6.91 -1.15 -8.54
C ASP A 86 7.76 -2.42 -8.61
N ASP A 87 9.08 -2.33 -8.44
CA ASP A 87 9.96 -3.49 -8.33
C ASP A 87 9.58 -4.33 -7.10
N PRO A 88 9.17 -5.60 -7.27
CA PRO A 88 8.75 -6.43 -6.15
C PRO A 88 9.85 -6.71 -5.12
N GLU A 89 11.12 -6.66 -5.54
CA GLU A 89 12.25 -6.98 -4.68
C GLU A 89 12.89 -5.72 -4.08
N ASN A 90 12.82 -4.59 -4.79
CA ASN A 90 13.37 -3.33 -4.31
C ASN A 90 12.46 -2.13 -4.64
N PRO A 91 11.25 -2.09 -4.07
CA PRO A 91 10.29 -1.02 -4.33
C PRO A 91 10.78 0.34 -3.83
N ARG A 92 10.33 1.44 -4.45
CA ARG A 92 10.75 2.82 -4.13
C ARG A 92 9.62 3.83 -4.05
N ILE A 93 8.45 3.52 -4.59
CA ILE A 93 7.36 4.50 -4.70
C ILE A 93 6.95 5.10 -3.35
N MET A 94 6.93 4.31 -2.27
CA MET A 94 6.59 4.81 -0.94
C MET A 94 7.74 5.60 -0.32
N GLU A 95 8.99 5.23 -0.56
CA GLU A 95 10.16 6.01 -0.14
C GLU A 95 10.22 7.37 -0.84
N ASP A 96 9.89 7.42 -2.13
CA ASP A 96 9.81 8.69 -2.88
C ASP A 96 8.64 9.55 -2.40
N PHE A 97 7.51 8.93 -2.07
CA PHE A 97 6.38 9.59 -1.42
C PHE A 97 6.80 10.18 -0.05
N ILE A 98 7.49 9.41 0.80
CA ILE A 98 8.00 9.88 2.10
C ILE A 98 8.91 11.11 1.92
N ARG A 99 9.82 11.08 0.94
CA ARG A 99 10.68 12.23 0.62
C ARG A 99 9.87 13.45 0.19
N ALA A 100 8.81 13.23 -0.59
CA ALA A 100 7.91 14.31 -1.03
C ALA A 100 7.18 14.98 0.14
N LEU A 101 6.90 14.24 1.22
CA LEU A 101 6.34 14.77 2.46
C LEU A 101 7.39 15.44 3.39
N GLY A 102 8.66 15.50 2.99
CA GLY A 102 9.74 16.14 3.75
C GLY A 102 10.35 15.27 4.85
N ALA A 103 10.08 13.96 4.85
CA ALA A 103 10.65 13.01 5.79
C ALA A 103 11.82 12.21 5.18
N GLU A 104 12.57 11.51 6.04
CA GLU A 104 13.63 10.58 5.66
C GLU A 104 13.08 9.15 5.57
N PRO A 105 13.12 8.50 4.40
CA PRO A 105 12.69 7.10 4.30
C PRO A 105 13.72 6.16 4.90
N VAL A 106 13.25 5.20 5.70
CA VAL A 106 14.07 4.11 6.24
C VAL A 106 13.89 2.86 5.40
N ILE A 107 15.01 2.38 4.84
CA ILE A 107 15.04 1.14 4.06
C ILE A 107 15.47 0.00 4.99
N TYR A 108 14.62 -1.01 5.13
CA TYR A 108 14.85 -2.16 5.99
C TYR A 108 14.43 -3.47 5.30
N PRO A 109 15.00 -4.64 5.68
CA PRO A 109 14.82 -5.89 4.94
C PRO A 109 13.39 -6.40 4.86
N TYR A 110 12.60 -6.25 5.93
CA TYR A 110 11.23 -6.82 6.01
C TYR A 110 10.13 -5.93 5.42
N ARG A 111 10.46 -4.88 4.68
CA ARG A 111 9.46 -3.92 4.17
C ARG A 111 8.49 -4.47 3.12
N ASN A 112 8.86 -5.55 2.42
CA ASN A 112 8.06 -6.22 1.39
C ASN A 112 7.68 -7.67 1.74
N GLU A 113 7.88 -8.07 3.00
CA GLU A 113 7.46 -9.36 3.52
C GLU A 113 5.98 -9.36 3.92
N CYS A 114 5.40 -10.56 4.10
CA CYS A 114 4.00 -10.68 4.49
C CYS A 114 3.80 -10.43 6.00
N CYS A 115 2.76 -9.66 6.37
CA CYS A 115 2.37 -9.49 7.78
C CYS A 115 1.58 -10.67 8.38
N GLY A 116 1.26 -11.69 7.60
CA GLY A 116 0.43 -12.80 8.08
C GLY A 116 -1.05 -12.47 8.25
N GLY A 117 -1.57 -11.35 7.69
CA GLY A 117 -2.95 -10.93 7.88
C GLY A 117 -3.99 -11.95 7.42
N TYR A 118 -3.69 -12.78 6.42
CA TYR A 118 -4.58 -13.84 5.94
C TYR A 118 -4.66 -15.05 6.86
N ILE A 119 -3.59 -15.33 7.59
CA ILE A 119 -3.54 -16.48 8.50
C ILE A 119 -3.87 -16.12 9.95
N SER A 120 -4.03 -14.83 10.24
CA SER A 120 -4.18 -14.31 11.61
C SER A 120 -5.36 -14.89 12.40
N LEU A 121 -6.40 -15.36 11.71
CA LEU A 121 -7.56 -16.00 12.36
C LEU A 121 -7.30 -17.45 12.76
N LYS A 122 -6.43 -18.15 12.01
CA LYS A 122 -6.15 -19.58 12.20
C LYS A 122 -4.82 -19.80 12.91
N GLU A 123 -3.81 -19.04 12.57
CA GLU A 123 -2.44 -19.16 13.06
C GLU A 123 -1.98 -17.84 13.72
N LYS A 124 -2.61 -17.52 14.86
CA LYS A 124 -2.42 -16.22 15.52
C LYS A 124 -0.98 -15.96 15.92
N GLU A 125 -0.31 -16.93 16.54
CA GLU A 125 1.08 -16.78 16.99
C GLU A 125 2.04 -16.58 15.82
N MET A 126 1.83 -17.30 14.70
CA MET A 126 2.62 -17.09 13.49
C MET A 126 2.44 -15.69 12.95
N SER A 127 1.21 -15.18 12.89
CA SER A 127 0.93 -13.82 12.46
C SER A 127 1.57 -12.76 13.37
N GLN A 128 1.55 -12.99 14.69
CA GLN A 128 2.23 -12.12 15.66
C GLN A 128 3.73 -12.09 15.41
N ASN A 129 4.39 -13.24 15.31
CA ASN A 129 5.82 -13.33 15.04
C ASN A 129 6.23 -12.63 13.73
N MET A 130 5.38 -12.71 12.70
CA MET A 130 5.61 -12.02 11.43
C MET A 130 5.53 -10.49 11.60
N CYS A 131 4.53 -9.99 12.32
CA CYS A 131 4.36 -8.57 12.59
C CYS A 131 5.51 -8.02 13.46
N GLU A 132 5.89 -8.74 14.51
CA GLU A 132 7.01 -8.37 15.40
C GLU A 132 8.32 -8.23 14.63
N LYS A 133 8.66 -9.19 13.77
CA LYS A 133 9.85 -9.13 12.92
C LYS A 133 9.88 -7.90 12.00
N ILE A 134 8.74 -7.52 11.46
CA ILE A 134 8.61 -6.32 10.61
C ILE A 134 8.91 -5.06 11.43
N GLU A 135 8.27 -4.91 12.60
CA GLU A 135 8.49 -3.74 13.47
C GLU A 135 9.90 -3.71 14.05
N GLU A 136 10.43 -4.86 14.50
CA GLU A 136 11.80 -4.98 15.01
C GLU A 136 12.83 -4.59 13.96
N SER A 137 12.63 -5.06 12.73
CA SER A 137 13.51 -4.70 11.63
C SER A 137 13.48 -3.20 11.36
N ALA A 138 12.30 -2.61 11.23
CA ALA A 138 12.17 -1.17 10.98
C ALA A 138 12.75 -0.32 12.12
N ALA A 139 12.46 -0.67 13.38
CA ALA A 139 13.00 0.00 14.56
C ALA A 139 14.53 -0.14 14.64
N GLY A 140 15.07 -1.31 14.35
CA GLY A 140 16.52 -1.57 14.33
C GLY A 140 17.25 -0.75 13.27
N PHE A 141 16.57 -0.36 12.19
CA PHE A 141 17.09 0.56 11.17
C PHE A 141 16.77 2.03 11.46
N GLY A 142 16.18 2.33 12.63
CA GLY A 142 15.97 3.68 13.13
C GLY A 142 14.71 4.36 12.64
N ALA A 143 13.67 3.62 12.25
CA ALA A 143 12.39 4.20 11.94
C ALA A 143 11.67 4.72 13.19
N ASP A 144 11.05 5.91 13.11
CA ASP A 144 10.18 6.48 14.15
C ASP A 144 8.74 5.98 14.03
N MET A 145 8.33 5.60 12.81
CA MET A 145 7.00 5.11 12.46
C MET A 145 7.01 4.31 11.16
N LEU A 146 5.94 3.57 10.92
CA LEU A 146 5.69 2.87 9.67
C LEU A 146 4.52 3.49 8.91
N ILE A 147 4.61 3.50 7.59
CA ILE A 147 3.46 3.73 6.72
C ILE A 147 3.18 2.51 5.84
N THR A 148 1.93 2.27 5.56
CA THR A 148 1.50 1.21 4.64
C THR A 148 0.38 1.68 3.73
N ALA A 149 0.24 1.03 2.58
CA ALA A 149 -0.84 1.25 1.62
C ALA A 149 -1.90 0.12 1.62
N CYS A 150 -1.83 -0.79 2.59
CA CYS A 150 -2.77 -1.89 2.76
C CYS A 150 -3.52 -1.78 4.10
N PRO A 151 -4.87 -1.59 4.09
CA PRO A 151 -5.66 -1.48 5.32
C PRO A 151 -5.57 -2.72 6.22
N LEU A 152 -5.50 -3.92 5.60
CA LEU A 152 -5.33 -5.16 6.35
C LEU A 152 -3.96 -5.23 7.03
N CYS A 153 -2.91 -4.76 6.35
CA CYS A 153 -1.58 -4.70 6.93
C CYS A 153 -1.53 -3.70 8.10
N LYS A 154 -2.11 -2.51 7.94
CA LYS A 154 -2.24 -1.54 9.04
C LYS A 154 -2.94 -2.16 10.25
N TYR A 155 -4.10 -2.78 10.04
CA TYR A 155 -4.84 -3.44 11.11
C TYR A 155 -4.01 -4.53 11.79
N ASN A 156 -3.36 -5.40 10.99
CA ASN A 156 -2.65 -6.54 11.52
C ASN A 156 -1.40 -6.14 12.32
N LEU A 157 -0.61 -5.18 11.81
CA LEU A 157 0.54 -4.63 12.53
C LEU A 157 0.11 -3.97 13.84
N ASN A 158 -0.86 -3.05 13.82
CA ASN A 158 -1.35 -2.38 15.03
C ASN A 158 -1.93 -3.36 16.08
N LYS A 159 -2.45 -4.50 15.66
CA LYS A 159 -3.06 -5.48 16.57
C LYS A 159 -2.08 -6.51 17.11
N ASN A 160 -1.14 -6.95 16.29
CA ASN A 160 -0.33 -8.14 16.54
C ASN A 160 1.17 -7.86 16.70
N ALA A 161 1.66 -6.71 16.28
CA ALA A 161 3.00 -6.31 16.61
C ALA A 161 3.07 -5.73 18.05
N GLY A 162 4.23 -5.70 18.64
CA GLY A 162 4.43 -5.28 20.03
C GLY A 162 4.24 -3.79 20.32
N ASN A 163 3.56 -3.04 19.43
CA ASN A 163 3.36 -1.58 19.52
C ASN A 163 4.67 -0.78 19.67
N ARG A 164 5.75 -1.24 19.07
CA ARG A 164 7.05 -0.55 19.12
C ARG A 164 7.06 0.70 18.26
N LEU A 165 6.37 0.65 17.12
CA LEU A 165 6.26 1.75 16.16
C LEU A 165 4.79 2.04 15.85
N PRO A 166 4.37 3.31 15.80
CA PRO A 166 3.06 3.65 15.28
C PRO A 166 2.98 3.34 13.78
N VAL A 167 1.86 2.74 13.35
CA VAL A 167 1.62 2.35 11.96
C VAL A 167 0.47 3.16 11.38
N TYR A 168 0.75 3.94 10.36
CA TYR A 168 -0.22 4.80 9.68
C TYR A 168 -0.54 4.30 8.27
N TYR A 169 -1.71 4.66 7.79
CA TYR A 169 -2.02 4.53 6.37
C TYR A 169 -1.41 5.73 5.64
N PHE A 170 -0.84 5.53 4.46
CA PHE A 170 -0.09 6.60 3.77
C PHE A 170 -0.92 7.87 3.53
N THR A 171 -2.25 7.76 3.35
CA THR A 171 -3.14 8.91 3.17
C THR A 171 -3.37 9.71 4.44
N GLU A 172 -3.16 9.14 5.63
CA GLU A 172 -3.24 9.88 6.90
C GLU A 172 -2.10 10.89 6.98
N LEU A 173 -0.88 10.45 6.65
CA LEU A 173 0.27 11.34 6.58
C LEU A 173 0.14 12.36 5.44
N LEU A 174 -0.42 11.94 4.30
CA LEU A 174 -0.71 12.86 3.20
C LEU A 174 -1.65 13.99 3.64
N ALA A 175 -2.75 13.65 4.31
CA ALA A 175 -3.73 14.64 4.79
C ALA A 175 -3.09 15.62 5.79
N GLU A 176 -2.29 15.12 6.73
CA GLU A 176 -1.56 15.93 7.71
C GLU A 176 -0.54 16.86 7.01
N ALA A 177 0.24 16.32 6.07
CA ALA A 177 1.22 17.09 5.30
C ALA A 177 0.58 18.22 4.48
N LEU A 178 -0.60 17.98 3.91
CA LEU A 178 -1.35 18.96 3.14
C LEU A 178 -2.18 19.92 4.01
N GLY A 179 -2.17 19.78 5.33
CA GLY A 179 -2.95 20.61 6.25
C GLY A 179 -4.46 20.42 6.11
N VAL A 180 -4.91 19.28 5.61
CA VAL A 180 -6.33 18.92 5.56
C VAL A 180 -6.78 18.60 6.98
N LYS A 181 -7.69 19.42 7.54
CA LYS A 181 -8.23 19.18 8.88
C LYS A 181 -9.16 17.95 8.87
N GLU A 182 -9.15 17.20 9.95
CA GLU A 182 -9.97 15.99 10.19
C GLU A 182 -11.50 16.22 10.21
N GLU A 183 -12.03 17.29 9.64
CA GLU A 183 -13.47 17.56 9.64
C GLU A 183 -14.32 16.59 8.81
N VAL A 184 -13.68 15.61 8.14
CA VAL A 184 -14.35 14.62 7.29
C VAL A 184 -14.56 13.26 7.97
N ALA A 185 -14.07 13.07 9.18
CA ALA A 185 -14.17 11.81 9.93
C ALA A 185 -14.94 11.99 11.26
N LYS A 186 -16.17 12.48 11.17
CA LYS A 186 -17.15 12.36 12.27
C LYS A 186 -18.33 11.51 11.82
#